data_571c817e8f86a223af8c63441afd3b2b
#
_entry.id   571c817e8f86a223af8c63441afd3b2b
#
_cell.length_a   1.000
_cell.length_b   1.000
_cell.length_c   1.000
_cell.angle_alpha   90.00
_cell.angle_beta   90.00
_cell.angle_gamma   90.00
#
_symmetry.space_group_name_H-M   'P 1'
#
loop_
_entity.id
_entity.type
_entity.pdbx_description
1 polymer ?
#
loop_
_entity_poly.entity_id
_entity_poly.type
_entity_poly.pdbx_seq_one_letter_code
_entity_poly.pdbx_strand_id
1 'polypeptide(L)'
;MVSLLEVMQECGVKYIVFSSTAATYGIPEEIPILETTPQKPINPYGESKLMMETIMRWADQAYGIKFVALRYFNVAGAKPDGSIGEDHGPETHLLPIVLQVAQGKREKIAVFGDDYDTPDGTNVRDYVHPFDLADAHILAVEHLRAGHPSDAFNLGSSTGFSNLQIVEAARKVTGHPIPL
;
A
#
# COMPACT_ATOMS: atom_id res chain seq x y z
N MET A 1 8.00 17.10 2.91
CA MET A 1 9.12 16.29 3.44
C MET A 1 10.26 17.16 3.93
N VAL A 2 10.85 18.06 3.12
CA VAL A 2 12.00 18.89 3.55
C VAL A 2 11.72 19.64 4.84
N SER A 3 10.67 20.45 4.89
CA SER A 3 10.29 21.20 6.12
C SER A 3 10.08 20.32 7.36
N LEU A 4 9.57 19.09 7.17
CA LEU A 4 9.44 18.14 8.27
C LEU A 4 10.81 17.73 8.82
N LEU A 5 11.76 17.40 7.93
CA LEU A 5 13.11 16.98 8.32
C LEU A 5 13.91 18.12 8.96
N GLU A 6 13.71 19.37 8.50
CA GLU A 6 14.28 20.57 9.14
C GLU A 6 13.79 20.70 10.58
N VAL A 7 12.48 20.64 10.80
CA VAL A 7 11.89 20.70 12.15
C VAL A 7 12.34 19.50 13.00
N MET A 8 12.41 18.29 12.42
CA MET A 8 12.95 17.12 13.13
C MET A 8 14.39 17.36 13.61
N GLN A 9 15.22 17.95 12.76
CA GLN A 9 16.59 18.29 13.11
C GLN A 9 16.65 19.31 14.23
N GLU A 10 15.88 20.40 14.14
CA GLU A 10 15.79 21.43 15.18
C GLU A 10 15.30 20.91 16.53
N CYS A 11 14.31 20.00 16.50
CA CYS A 11 13.74 19.37 17.69
C CYS A 11 14.52 18.15 18.20
N GLY A 12 15.59 17.75 17.54
CA GLY A 12 16.39 16.57 17.91
C GLY A 12 15.68 15.24 17.69
N VAL A 13 14.63 15.19 16.84
CA VAL A 13 13.94 13.94 16.48
C VAL A 13 14.78 13.16 15.46
N LYS A 14 15.13 11.92 15.80
CA LYS A 14 16.09 11.11 15.06
C LYS A 14 15.49 9.99 14.19
N TYR A 15 14.21 9.67 14.38
CA TYR A 15 13.58 8.53 13.74
C TYR A 15 12.31 8.94 13.02
N ILE A 16 12.11 8.38 11.81
CA ILE A 16 10.88 8.54 11.04
C ILE A 16 10.49 7.21 10.38
N VAL A 17 9.23 6.81 10.52
CA VAL A 17 8.64 5.74 9.72
C VAL A 17 7.79 6.40 8.65
N PHE A 18 8.05 6.04 7.40
CA PHE A 18 7.44 6.66 6.24
C PHE A 18 6.53 5.70 5.50
N SER A 19 5.27 6.09 5.38
CA SER A 19 4.29 5.42 4.54
C SER A 19 4.63 5.63 3.06
N SER A 20 5.44 4.72 2.51
CA SER A 20 5.79 4.67 1.09
C SER A 20 4.79 3.80 0.32
N THR A 21 5.14 3.35 -0.87
CA THR A 21 4.24 2.60 -1.75
C THR A 21 5.00 1.70 -2.72
N ALA A 22 4.41 0.57 -3.09
CA ALA A 22 4.89 -0.26 -4.20
C ALA A 22 4.83 0.47 -5.56
N ALA A 23 4.05 1.54 -5.71
CA ALA A 23 4.00 2.35 -6.93
C ALA A 23 5.36 2.99 -7.29
N THR A 24 6.33 3.04 -6.37
CA THR A 24 7.70 3.48 -6.65
C THR A 24 8.42 2.56 -7.63
N TYR A 25 8.05 1.28 -7.73
CA TYR A 25 8.67 0.33 -8.66
C TYR A 25 8.19 0.48 -10.11
N GLY A 26 6.98 1.04 -10.31
CA GLY A 26 6.36 1.12 -11.63
C GLY A 26 5.91 -0.25 -12.13
N ILE A 27 6.31 -0.61 -13.35
CA ILE A 27 6.07 -1.94 -13.94
C ILE A 27 7.34 -2.76 -13.74
N PRO A 28 7.36 -3.74 -12.82
CA PRO A 28 8.54 -4.56 -12.56
C PRO A 28 8.76 -5.56 -13.71
N GLU A 29 10.02 -5.85 -13.98
CA GLU A 29 10.42 -6.87 -14.98
C GLU A 29 10.26 -8.29 -14.43
N GLU A 30 10.31 -8.45 -13.10
CA GLU A 30 10.23 -9.74 -12.40
C GLU A 30 9.25 -9.68 -11.23
N ILE A 31 8.60 -10.80 -10.95
CA ILE A 31 7.72 -11.03 -9.80
C ILE A 31 8.22 -12.28 -9.07
N PRO A 32 8.31 -12.26 -7.72
CA PRO A 32 7.87 -11.21 -6.80
C PRO A 32 8.75 -9.96 -6.81
N ILE A 33 8.15 -8.82 -6.49
CA ILE A 33 8.86 -7.54 -6.36
C ILE A 33 9.67 -7.57 -5.07
N LEU A 34 10.98 -7.41 -5.17
CA LEU A 34 11.88 -7.33 -4.02
C LEU A 34 12.24 -5.87 -3.70
N GLU A 35 12.74 -5.60 -2.50
CA GLU A 35 13.20 -4.27 -2.11
C GLU A 35 14.37 -3.77 -2.97
N THR A 36 15.12 -4.70 -3.57
CA THR A 36 16.22 -4.43 -4.50
C THR A 36 15.77 -4.16 -5.94
N THR A 37 14.48 -4.41 -6.26
CA THR A 37 13.93 -4.12 -7.59
C THR A 37 14.09 -2.64 -7.94
N PRO A 38 14.56 -2.30 -9.14
CA PRO A 38 14.72 -0.92 -9.57
C PRO A 38 13.42 -0.11 -9.44
N GLN A 39 13.52 1.05 -8.82
CA GLN A 39 12.40 1.97 -8.68
C GLN A 39 12.31 2.85 -9.94
N LYS A 40 11.25 2.66 -10.73
CA LYS A 40 10.94 3.39 -11.98
C LYS A 40 9.45 3.75 -12.01
N PRO A 41 8.98 4.69 -11.18
CA PRO A 41 7.57 5.02 -11.10
C PRO A 41 7.02 5.51 -12.45
N ILE A 42 5.76 5.19 -12.72
CA ILE A 42 5.07 5.53 -13.96
C ILE A 42 3.92 6.54 -13.75
N ASN A 43 3.81 7.08 -12.55
CA ASN A 43 2.79 8.09 -12.23
C ASN A 43 3.32 9.10 -11.19
N PRO A 44 2.70 10.30 -11.11
CA PRO A 44 3.16 11.35 -10.19
C PRO A 44 3.13 10.95 -8.71
N TYR A 45 2.20 10.08 -8.31
CA TYR A 45 2.13 9.59 -6.94
C TYR A 45 3.37 8.76 -6.57
N GLY A 46 3.69 7.73 -7.37
CA GLY A 46 4.88 6.90 -7.16
C GLY A 46 6.17 7.74 -7.21
N GLU A 47 6.26 8.67 -8.17
CA GLU A 47 7.40 9.59 -8.28
C GLU A 47 7.56 10.44 -7.01
N SER A 48 6.48 11.04 -6.51
CA SER A 48 6.52 11.85 -5.30
C SER A 48 7.01 11.06 -4.07
N LYS A 49 6.58 9.80 -3.95
CA LYS A 49 7.02 8.92 -2.86
C LYS A 49 8.50 8.55 -2.98
N LEU A 50 8.97 8.24 -4.20
CA LEU A 50 10.38 7.96 -4.46
C LEU A 50 11.27 9.19 -4.16
N MET A 51 10.83 10.39 -4.55
CA MET A 51 11.52 11.63 -4.18
C MET A 51 11.63 11.79 -2.66
N MET A 52 10.57 11.48 -1.90
CA MET A 52 10.60 11.54 -0.43
C MET A 52 11.58 10.53 0.17
N GLU A 53 11.62 9.28 -0.33
CA GLU A 53 12.62 8.29 0.09
C GLU A 53 14.05 8.78 -0.20
N THR A 54 14.25 9.39 -1.36
CA THR A 54 15.57 9.95 -1.75
C THR A 54 16.00 11.08 -0.81
N ILE A 55 15.09 11.99 -0.46
CA ILE A 55 15.36 13.08 0.48
C ILE A 55 15.72 12.51 1.87
N MET A 56 15.00 11.48 2.34
CA MET A 56 15.29 10.85 3.63
C MET A 56 16.66 10.14 3.64
N ARG A 57 17.07 9.48 2.55
CA ARG A 57 18.42 8.91 2.43
C ARG A 57 19.51 9.97 2.59
N TRP A 58 19.32 11.13 1.98
CA TRP A 58 20.27 12.26 2.15
C TRP A 58 20.22 12.86 3.55
N ALA A 59 19.05 12.95 4.18
CA ALA A 59 18.92 13.41 5.56
C ALA A 59 19.57 12.45 6.57
N ASP A 60 19.50 11.15 6.32
CA ASP A 60 20.23 10.17 7.12
C ASP A 60 21.74 10.38 7.03
N GLN A 61 22.28 10.51 5.81
CA GLN A 61 23.71 10.73 5.61
C GLN A 61 24.21 12.07 6.19
N ALA A 62 23.42 13.13 6.04
CA ALA A 62 23.86 14.48 6.43
C ALA A 62 23.62 14.77 7.93
N TYR A 63 22.54 14.25 8.51
CA TYR A 63 22.06 14.64 9.84
C TYR A 63 21.82 13.46 10.78
N GLY A 64 21.99 12.23 10.31
CA GLY A 64 21.74 11.01 11.08
C GLY A 64 20.26 10.79 11.44
N ILE A 65 19.33 11.37 10.67
CA ILE A 65 17.90 11.09 10.81
C ILE A 65 17.63 9.74 10.17
N LYS A 66 17.44 8.71 10.99
CA LYS A 66 17.17 7.34 10.53
C LYS A 66 15.73 7.18 10.11
N PHE A 67 15.49 6.37 9.07
CA PHE A 67 14.15 6.12 8.56
C PHE A 67 13.89 4.65 8.23
N VAL A 68 12.62 4.27 8.29
CA VAL A 68 12.10 3.07 7.62
C VAL A 68 11.03 3.50 6.63
N ALA A 69 11.19 3.11 5.37
CA ALA A 69 10.18 3.30 4.33
C ALA A 69 9.36 2.00 4.16
N LEU A 70 8.08 2.03 4.49
CA LEU A 70 7.17 0.90 4.31
C LEU A 70 6.48 1.02 2.95
N ARG A 71 6.89 0.18 1.98
CA ARG A 71 6.35 0.14 0.62
C ARG A 71 5.22 -0.86 0.55
N TYR A 72 4.01 -0.45 0.90
CA TYR A 72 2.87 -1.33 0.86
C TYR A 72 2.12 -1.29 -0.47
N PHE A 73 1.44 -2.39 -0.75
CA PHE A 73 0.58 -2.58 -1.91
C PHE A 73 -0.82 -2.03 -1.62
N ASN A 74 -1.88 -2.75 -1.92
CA ASN A 74 -3.23 -2.28 -1.69
C ASN A 74 -3.65 -2.56 -0.23
N VAL A 75 -3.99 -1.54 0.52
CA VAL A 75 -4.53 -1.71 1.86
C VAL A 75 -6.02 -2.02 1.77
N ALA A 76 -6.45 -3.08 2.42
CA ALA A 76 -7.86 -3.45 2.45
C ALA A 76 -8.21 -4.20 3.73
N GLY A 77 -9.31 -3.84 4.35
CA GLY A 77 -9.78 -4.47 5.58
C GLY A 77 -10.48 -3.50 6.52
N ALA A 78 -10.99 -4.05 7.59
CA ALA A 78 -11.66 -3.31 8.63
C ALA A 78 -11.36 -3.92 10.00
N LYS A 79 -11.64 -3.19 11.06
CA LYS A 79 -11.56 -3.73 12.41
C LYS A 79 -12.56 -4.87 12.58
N PRO A 80 -12.19 -6.01 13.21
CA PRO A 80 -13.05 -7.19 13.30
C PRO A 80 -14.41 -6.94 13.96
N ASP A 81 -14.50 -5.97 14.87
CA ASP A 81 -15.76 -5.59 15.52
C ASP A 81 -16.62 -4.62 14.69
N GLY A 82 -16.15 -4.23 13.49
CA GLY A 82 -16.83 -3.32 12.59
C GLY A 82 -16.85 -1.84 13.03
N SER A 83 -16.15 -1.48 14.10
CA SER A 83 -16.17 -0.10 14.62
C SER A 83 -15.32 0.87 13.80
N ILE A 84 -14.37 0.37 13.01
CA ILE A 84 -13.50 1.16 12.13
C ILE A 84 -13.39 0.44 10.80
N GLY A 85 -13.60 1.17 9.71
CA GLY A 85 -13.49 0.68 8.34
C GLY A 85 -13.04 1.80 7.40
N GLU A 86 -12.97 1.48 6.12
CA GLU A 86 -12.63 2.41 5.07
C GLU A 86 -13.87 3.24 4.69
N ASP A 87 -13.73 4.56 4.67
CA ASP A 87 -14.79 5.50 4.28
C ASP A 87 -14.18 6.68 3.49
N HIS A 88 -14.31 6.64 2.18
CA HIS A 88 -13.82 7.66 1.27
C HIS A 88 -14.97 8.33 0.50
N GLY A 89 -14.84 9.61 0.30
CA GLY A 89 -15.74 10.36 -0.57
C GLY A 89 -14.98 11.21 -1.61
N PRO A 90 -14.96 10.86 -2.90
CA PRO A 90 -15.61 9.70 -3.53
C PRO A 90 -14.79 8.39 -3.36
N GLU A 91 -15.48 7.25 -3.35
CA GLU A 91 -14.84 5.94 -3.28
C GLU A 91 -14.34 5.46 -4.64
N THR A 92 -13.08 5.04 -4.68
CA THR A 92 -12.39 4.57 -5.91
C THR A 92 -11.70 3.22 -5.74
N HIS A 93 -11.67 2.67 -4.52
CA HIS A 93 -11.01 1.40 -4.25
C HIS A 93 -11.92 0.21 -4.54
N LEU A 94 -11.34 -0.87 -5.07
CA LEU A 94 -12.09 -2.03 -5.56
C LEU A 94 -12.97 -2.66 -4.47
N LEU A 95 -12.41 -3.02 -3.31
CA LEU A 95 -13.16 -3.72 -2.26
C LEU A 95 -14.38 -2.94 -1.76
N PRO A 96 -14.26 -1.66 -1.35
CA PRO A 96 -15.42 -0.88 -0.96
C PRO A 96 -16.46 -0.76 -2.08
N ILE A 97 -16.04 -0.59 -3.34
CA ILE A 97 -16.98 -0.52 -4.48
C ILE A 97 -17.75 -1.84 -4.63
N VAL A 98 -17.06 -2.98 -4.57
CA VAL A 98 -17.69 -4.31 -4.62
C VAL A 98 -18.72 -4.48 -3.48
N LEU A 99 -18.35 -4.07 -2.27
CA LEU A 99 -19.26 -4.13 -1.11
C LEU A 99 -20.44 -3.15 -1.23
N GLN A 100 -20.26 -1.97 -1.86
CA GLN A 100 -21.37 -1.05 -2.15
C GLN A 100 -22.38 -1.67 -3.13
N VAL A 101 -21.94 -2.51 -4.09
CA VAL A 101 -22.86 -3.29 -4.95
C VAL A 101 -23.63 -4.30 -4.12
N ALA A 102 -22.96 -5.06 -3.25
CA ALA A 102 -23.62 -6.00 -2.35
C ALA A 102 -24.65 -5.33 -1.43
N GLN A 103 -24.39 -4.08 -1.02
CA GLN A 103 -25.31 -3.28 -0.20
C GLN A 103 -26.45 -2.62 -1.01
N GLY A 104 -26.51 -2.80 -2.34
CA GLY A 104 -27.48 -2.16 -3.21
C GLY A 104 -27.26 -0.66 -3.41
N LYS A 105 -26.12 -0.10 -3.01
CA LYS A 105 -25.75 1.30 -3.23
C LYS A 105 -25.27 1.58 -4.66
N ARG A 106 -24.91 0.51 -5.39
CA ARG A 106 -24.52 0.52 -6.81
C ARG A 106 -25.19 -0.64 -7.51
N GLU A 107 -25.55 -0.46 -8.78
CA GLU A 107 -26.20 -1.49 -9.58
C GLU A 107 -25.24 -2.63 -9.95
N LYS A 108 -24.01 -2.30 -10.28
CA LYS A 108 -22.99 -3.25 -10.71
C LYS A 108 -21.58 -2.73 -10.48
N ILE A 109 -20.59 -3.59 -10.62
CA ILE A 109 -19.18 -3.22 -10.70
C ILE A 109 -18.72 -3.20 -12.15
N ALA A 110 -17.88 -2.24 -12.52
CA ALA A 110 -17.21 -2.22 -13.82
C ALA A 110 -15.83 -2.85 -13.70
N VAL A 111 -15.53 -3.81 -14.55
CA VAL A 111 -14.17 -4.36 -14.73
C VAL A 111 -13.54 -3.65 -15.93
N PHE A 112 -12.40 -2.99 -15.68
CA PHE A 112 -11.68 -2.23 -16.69
C PHE A 112 -10.56 -3.07 -17.29
N GLY A 113 -10.86 -3.78 -18.38
CA GLY A 113 -9.96 -4.67 -19.10
C GLY A 113 -10.09 -6.13 -18.66
N ASP A 114 -10.06 -7.01 -19.67
CA ASP A 114 -10.14 -8.46 -19.55
C ASP A 114 -9.08 -9.16 -20.42
N ASP A 115 -8.08 -8.40 -20.86
CA ASP A 115 -7.01 -8.79 -21.78
C ASP A 115 -5.61 -8.72 -21.14
N TYR A 116 -5.53 -8.65 -19.81
CA TYR A 116 -4.25 -8.75 -19.08
C TYR A 116 -3.68 -10.16 -19.17
N ASP A 117 -2.35 -10.27 -19.18
CA ASP A 117 -1.64 -11.56 -19.13
C ASP A 117 -1.73 -12.19 -17.73
N THR A 118 -2.93 -12.64 -17.39
CA THR A 118 -3.31 -13.24 -16.10
C THR A 118 -4.28 -14.38 -16.33
N PRO A 119 -4.45 -15.32 -15.39
CA PRO A 119 -5.30 -16.50 -15.60
C PRO A 119 -6.77 -16.22 -15.97
N ASP A 120 -7.32 -15.08 -15.55
CA ASP A 120 -8.71 -14.69 -15.83
C ASP A 120 -8.84 -13.40 -16.64
N GLY A 121 -7.72 -12.90 -17.19
CA GLY A 121 -7.67 -11.70 -18.01
C GLY A 121 -7.78 -10.39 -17.23
N THR A 122 -8.05 -10.43 -15.93
CA THR A 122 -8.15 -9.22 -15.13
C THR A 122 -6.86 -8.94 -14.34
N ASN A 123 -6.61 -7.68 -13.99
CA ASN A 123 -5.38 -7.35 -13.31
C ASN A 123 -5.32 -7.91 -11.88
N VAL A 124 -4.10 -8.27 -11.47
CA VAL A 124 -3.79 -8.84 -10.16
C VAL A 124 -3.22 -7.76 -9.25
N ARG A 125 -3.62 -7.76 -7.97
CA ARG A 125 -3.10 -6.87 -6.93
C ARG A 125 -2.81 -7.68 -5.67
N ASP A 126 -1.75 -7.31 -4.97
CA ASP A 126 -1.49 -7.79 -3.62
C ASP A 126 -2.20 -6.88 -2.60
N TYR A 127 -2.67 -7.47 -1.51
CA TYR A 127 -3.41 -6.78 -0.47
C TYR A 127 -2.77 -7.00 0.91
N VAL A 128 -2.80 -5.96 1.74
CA VAL A 128 -2.35 -5.99 3.12
C VAL A 128 -3.46 -5.49 4.05
N HIS A 129 -3.66 -6.18 5.16
CA HIS A 129 -4.67 -5.78 6.13
C HIS A 129 -4.21 -4.57 6.96
N PRO A 130 -5.08 -3.59 7.31
CA PRO A 130 -4.70 -2.42 8.09
C PRO A 130 -4.03 -2.74 9.43
N PHE A 131 -4.39 -3.85 10.08
CA PHE A 131 -3.75 -4.28 11.33
C PHE A 131 -2.30 -4.74 11.10
N ASP A 132 -2.05 -5.54 10.07
CA ASP A 132 -0.68 -5.97 9.72
C ASP A 132 0.18 -4.75 9.37
N LEU A 133 -0.43 -3.76 8.71
CA LEU A 133 0.23 -2.50 8.41
C LEU A 133 0.54 -1.70 9.68
N ALA A 134 -0.39 -1.66 10.66
CA ALA A 134 -0.16 -0.99 11.94
C ALA A 134 0.97 -1.68 12.73
N ASP A 135 0.96 -3.01 12.78
CA ASP A 135 2.02 -3.79 13.44
C ASP A 135 3.38 -3.57 12.75
N ALA A 136 3.41 -3.50 11.42
CA ALA A 136 4.63 -3.18 10.68
C ALA A 136 5.18 -1.78 11.04
N HIS A 137 4.31 -0.78 11.27
CA HIS A 137 4.75 0.54 11.73
C HIS A 137 5.36 0.49 13.14
N ILE A 138 4.78 -0.32 14.05
CA ILE A 138 5.33 -0.52 15.40
C ILE A 138 6.70 -1.18 15.30
N LEU A 139 6.81 -2.28 14.56
CA LEU A 139 8.07 -2.98 14.33
C LEU A 139 9.14 -2.09 13.69
N ALA A 140 8.75 -1.22 12.76
CA ALA A 140 9.66 -0.25 12.15
C ALA A 140 10.21 0.77 13.16
N VAL A 141 9.39 1.23 14.11
CA VAL A 141 9.85 2.09 15.21
C VAL A 141 10.83 1.31 16.11
N GLU A 142 10.50 0.08 16.47
CA GLU A 142 11.37 -0.78 17.29
C GLU A 142 12.71 -1.06 16.61
N HIS A 143 12.70 -1.35 15.30
CA HIS A 143 13.89 -1.52 14.47
C HIS A 143 14.84 -0.30 14.58
N LEU A 144 14.29 0.91 14.40
CA LEU A 144 15.08 2.14 14.50
C LEU A 144 15.60 2.39 15.92
N ARG A 145 14.77 2.13 16.94
CA ARG A 145 15.16 2.29 18.37
C ARG A 145 16.20 1.28 18.83
N ALA A 146 16.24 0.11 18.21
CA ALA A 146 17.28 -0.88 18.44
C ALA A 146 18.63 -0.51 17.80
N GLY A 147 18.70 0.60 17.06
CA GLY A 147 19.92 1.10 16.44
C GLY A 147 20.22 0.47 15.07
N HIS A 148 19.25 -0.18 14.44
CA HIS A 148 19.42 -0.69 13.08
C HIS A 148 19.50 0.46 12.06
N PRO A 149 20.11 0.25 10.89
CA PRO A 149 20.22 1.24 9.84
C PRO A 149 18.86 1.59 9.23
N SER A 150 18.80 2.72 8.52
CA SER A 150 17.68 3.05 7.67
C SER A 150 17.48 1.99 6.60
N ASP A 151 16.21 1.63 6.35
CA ASP A 151 15.88 0.58 5.39
C ASP A 151 14.50 0.82 4.74
N ALA A 152 14.16 -0.01 3.76
CA ALA A 152 12.85 -0.06 3.15
C ALA A 152 12.34 -1.51 3.15
N PHE A 153 11.03 -1.70 3.41
CA PHE A 153 10.40 -3.01 3.45
C PHE A 153 9.13 -3.01 2.61
N ASN A 154 8.97 -4.05 1.80
CA ASN A 154 7.73 -4.32 1.09
C ASN A 154 6.71 -4.94 2.05
N LEU A 155 5.47 -4.45 2.00
CA LEU A 155 4.37 -4.99 2.80
C LEU A 155 3.24 -5.46 1.90
N GLY A 156 3.11 -6.76 1.76
CA GLY A 156 2.08 -7.46 1.01
C GLY A 156 1.85 -8.85 1.60
N SER A 157 0.90 -9.58 1.05
CA SER A 157 0.59 -10.97 1.46
C SER A 157 1.44 -12.01 0.72
N SER A 158 2.28 -11.58 -0.22
CA SER A 158 3.02 -12.42 -1.16
C SER A 158 2.12 -13.26 -2.10
N THR A 159 0.82 -12.99 -2.09
CA THR A 159 -0.16 -13.66 -2.94
C THR A 159 -1.06 -12.60 -3.57
N GLY A 160 -1.00 -12.48 -4.89
CA GLY A 160 -1.88 -11.56 -5.61
C GLY A 160 -3.27 -12.16 -5.83
N PHE A 161 -4.27 -11.27 -5.90
CA PHE A 161 -5.64 -11.63 -6.26
C PHE A 161 -6.11 -10.82 -7.46
N SER A 162 -6.75 -11.48 -8.42
CA SER A 162 -7.36 -10.79 -9.55
C SER A 162 -8.63 -10.06 -9.14
N ASN A 163 -9.05 -9.10 -9.96
CA ASN A 163 -10.30 -8.39 -9.70
C ASN A 163 -11.51 -9.34 -9.65
N LEU A 164 -11.57 -10.34 -10.52
CA LEU A 164 -12.65 -11.33 -10.50
C LEU A 164 -12.59 -12.21 -9.25
N GLN A 165 -11.42 -12.61 -8.77
CA GLN A 165 -11.29 -13.35 -7.52
C GLN A 165 -11.82 -12.55 -6.32
N ILE A 166 -11.59 -11.24 -6.28
CA ILE A 166 -12.13 -10.36 -5.24
C ILE A 166 -13.66 -10.32 -5.32
N VAL A 167 -14.24 -10.19 -6.51
CA VAL A 167 -15.70 -10.20 -6.70
C VAL A 167 -16.29 -11.53 -6.26
N GLU A 168 -15.70 -12.66 -6.64
CA GLU A 168 -16.16 -13.99 -6.23
C GLU A 168 -16.07 -14.21 -4.71
N ALA A 169 -14.99 -13.76 -4.09
CA ALA A 169 -14.86 -13.79 -2.64
C ALA A 169 -15.97 -12.97 -1.95
N ALA A 170 -16.23 -11.77 -2.48
CA ALA A 170 -17.32 -10.93 -1.96
C ALA A 170 -18.70 -11.55 -2.13
N ARG A 171 -19.00 -12.17 -3.29
CA ARG A 171 -20.23 -12.94 -3.52
C ARG A 171 -20.42 -14.05 -2.48
N LYS A 172 -19.33 -14.81 -2.25
CA LYS A 172 -19.33 -15.91 -1.28
C LYS A 172 -19.58 -15.43 0.15
N VAL A 173 -18.94 -14.34 0.56
CA VAL A 173 -19.01 -13.81 1.93
C VAL A 173 -20.34 -13.10 2.19
N THR A 174 -20.82 -12.31 1.24
CA THR A 174 -22.05 -11.51 1.41
C THR A 174 -23.32 -12.26 1.07
N GLY A 175 -23.25 -13.34 0.27
CA GLY A 175 -24.41 -14.04 -0.28
C GLY A 175 -25.17 -13.25 -1.35
N HIS A 176 -24.62 -12.13 -1.83
CA HIS A 176 -25.25 -11.28 -2.86
C HIS A 176 -24.67 -11.54 -4.26
N PRO A 177 -25.48 -11.40 -5.33
CA PRO A 177 -25.07 -11.76 -6.70
C PRO A 177 -24.03 -10.85 -7.32
N ILE A 178 -23.74 -9.68 -6.82
CA ILE A 178 -22.78 -8.66 -7.29
C ILE A 178 -22.56 -8.70 -8.82
N PRO A 179 -23.42 -8.03 -9.63
CA PRO A 179 -23.30 -7.99 -11.09
C PRO A 179 -22.03 -7.28 -11.56
N LEU A 180 -21.51 -7.71 -12.74
CA LEU A 180 -20.41 -7.09 -13.48
C LEU A 180 -20.92 -6.19 -14.60
#